data_dfc71db0d22e3ed580f8403bfbbc285c
#
_entry.id   dfc71db0d22e3ed580f8403bfbbc285c
#
_cell.length_a   1.000
_cell.length_b   1.000
_cell.length_c   1.000
_cell.angle_alpha   90.00
_cell.angle_beta   90.00
_cell.angle_gamma   90.00
#
_symmetry.space_group_name_H-M   'P 1'
#
loop_
_entity.id
_entity.type
_entity.pdbx_description
1 polymer ?
#
loop_
_entity_poly.entity_id
_entity_poly.type
_entity_poly.pdbx_seq_one_letter_code
_entity_poly.pdbx_strand_id
1 'polypeptide(L)'
;MAFPESFLQDLKMRNDITDVVSGYVNLKRRGRNMVGLCPFHGEKTPSFNVYTENGSFYCFGCGVGGDVISFIMKIENLDYVDAVKYLAQRAGLEMPENSYDDSMSRLRNRVFEANREAARFYYAALCSPQGRKGLDYFHSRALSDRTIRHFGLGYADDNWSSPVSYTHLTLPTNSRV
;
A
#
# COMPACT_ATOMS: atom_id res chain seq x y z
N MET A 1 -9.94 -14.39 -10.73
CA MET A 1 -10.73 -15.41 -10.00
C MET A 1 -11.18 -14.81 -8.68
N ALA A 2 -12.40 -15.09 -8.24
CA ALA A 2 -12.97 -14.52 -7.01
C ALA A 2 -12.92 -15.57 -5.89
N PHE A 3 -12.76 -15.13 -4.65
CA PHE A 3 -12.92 -16.02 -3.49
C PHE A 3 -14.35 -16.55 -3.41
N PRO A 4 -14.57 -17.77 -2.87
CA PRO A 4 -15.92 -18.28 -2.65
C PRO A 4 -16.74 -17.32 -1.79
N GLU A 5 -17.99 -17.10 -2.18
CA GLU A 5 -18.90 -16.18 -1.48
C GLU A 5 -19.09 -16.56 0.00
N SER A 6 -19.17 -17.87 0.27
CA SER A 6 -19.27 -18.41 1.64
C SER A 6 -18.05 -18.03 2.49
N PHE A 7 -16.84 -18.08 1.91
CA PHE A 7 -15.62 -17.67 2.61
C PHE A 7 -15.62 -16.18 2.90
N LEU A 8 -16.03 -15.34 1.93
CA LEU A 8 -16.10 -13.90 2.12
C LEU A 8 -17.15 -13.49 3.17
N GLN A 9 -18.25 -14.22 3.24
CA GLN A 9 -19.26 -14.02 4.28
C GLN A 9 -18.73 -14.39 5.68
N ASP A 10 -18.07 -15.54 5.83
CA ASP A 10 -17.44 -15.95 7.09
C ASP A 10 -16.32 -14.97 7.50
N LEU A 11 -15.51 -14.52 6.54
CA LEU A 11 -14.48 -13.52 6.75
C LEU A 11 -15.06 -12.20 7.31
N LYS A 12 -16.14 -11.69 6.73
CA LYS A 12 -16.81 -10.47 7.17
C LYS A 12 -17.48 -10.63 8.54
N MET A 13 -18.11 -11.79 8.79
CA MET A 13 -18.73 -12.08 10.08
C MET A 13 -17.71 -12.12 11.22
N ARG A 14 -16.51 -12.68 10.98
CA ARG A 14 -15.45 -12.77 12.00
C ARG A 14 -14.63 -11.48 12.14
N ASN A 15 -14.74 -10.56 11.21
CA ASN A 15 -14.09 -9.25 11.25
C ASN A 15 -15.14 -8.15 11.33
N ASP A 16 -15.73 -7.95 12.53
CA ASP A 16 -16.66 -6.85 12.73
C ASP A 16 -15.98 -5.53 12.32
N ILE A 17 -16.69 -4.75 11.50
CA ILE A 17 -16.14 -3.51 10.95
C ILE A 17 -15.81 -2.50 12.04
N THR A 18 -16.58 -2.46 13.11
CA THR A 18 -16.35 -1.54 14.23
C THR A 18 -15.06 -1.87 14.94
N ASP A 19 -14.82 -3.17 15.18
CA ASP A 19 -13.60 -3.65 15.84
C ASP A 19 -12.37 -3.39 14.99
N VAL A 20 -12.46 -3.66 13.68
CA VAL A 20 -11.36 -3.42 12.75
C VAL A 20 -11.05 -1.93 12.66
N VAL A 21 -12.06 -1.10 12.43
CA VAL A 21 -11.88 0.35 12.28
C VAL A 21 -11.42 1.02 13.57
N SER A 22 -11.85 0.53 14.73
CA SER A 22 -11.43 1.07 16.04
C SER A 22 -9.93 0.96 16.30
N GLY A 23 -9.25 0.03 15.63
CA GLY A 23 -7.79 -0.07 15.67
C GLY A 23 -7.06 1.10 14.99
N TYR A 24 -7.74 1.85 14.13
CA TYR A 24 -7.18 2.96 13.35
C TYR A 24 -7.80 4.31 13.64
N VAL A 25 -9.07 4.32 14.04
CA VAL A 25 -9.89 5.53 14.21
C VAL A 25 -10.54 5.54 15.60
N ASN A 26 -10.42 6.65 16.30
CA ASN A 26 -11.14 6.83 17.56
C ASN A 26 -12.63 7.07 17.27
N LEU A 27 -13.43 6.02 17.41
CA LEU A 27 -14.86 6.03 17.14
C LEU A 27 -15.66 6.41 18.40
N LYS A 28 -16.67 7.24 18.20
CA LYS A 28 -17.67 7.61 19.23
C LYS A 28 -19.06 7.17 18.80
N ARG A 29 -19.83 6.65 19.71
CA ARG A 29 -21.21 6.23 19.41
C ARG A 29 -22.11 7.43 19.15
N ARG A 30 -22.86 7.36 18.04
CA ARG A 30 -23.87 8.36 17.68
C ARG A 30 -25.15 7.66 17.23
N GLY A 31 -26.08 7.46 18.15
CA GLY A 31 -27.29 6.65 17.91
C GLY A 31 -26.94 5.17 17.68
N ARG A 32 -27.29 4.64 16.53
CA ARG A 32 -27.01 3.24 16.13
C ARG A 32 -25.64 3.08 15.44
N ASN A 33 -25.02 4.18 15.03
CA ASN A 33 -23.77 4.18 14.27
C ASN A 33 -22.60 4.62 15.14
N MET A 34 -21.37 4.36 14.64
CA MET A 34 -20.14 4.89 15.18
C MET A 34 -19.61 6.00 14.26
N VAL A 35 -19.05 7.06 14.84
CA VAL A 35 -18.57 8.23 14.09
C VAL A 35 -17.18 8.61 14.58
N GLY A 36 -16.28 8.96 13.66
CA GLY A 36 -14.93 9.41 13.95
C GLY A 36 -14.40 10.40 12.91
N LEU A 37 -13.15 10.83 13.11
CA LEU A 37 -12.42 11.57 12.07
C LEU A 37 -11.97 10.62 10.97
N CYS A 38 -12.07 11.03 9.73
CA CYS A 38 -11.72 10.21 8.59
C CYS A 38 -10.20 9.98 8.52
N PRO A 39 -9.74 8.73 8.38
CA PRO A 39 -8.31 8.45 8.24
C PRO A 39 -7.79 8.71 6.82
N PHE A 40 -8.69 8.94 5.85
CA PHE A 40 -8.34 9.08 4.43
C PHE A 40 -8.22 10.53 3.97
N HIS A 41 -8.66 11.50 4.78
CA HIS A 41 -8.47 12.91 4.51
C HIS A 41 -8.37 13.71 5.81
N GLY A 42 -7.73 14.89 5.76
CA GLY A 42 -7.59 15.76 6.92
C GLY A 42 -8.87 16.52 7.21
N GLU A 43 -9.45 16.32 8.42
CA GLU A 43 -10.63 17.04 8.88
C GLU A 43 -10.59 17.33 10.38
N LYS A 44 -11.35 18.34 10.81
CA LYS A 44 -11.51 18.70 12.24
C LYS A 44 -12.86 18.28 12.80
N THR A 45 -13.85 18.06 11.93
CA THR A 45 -15.21 17.69 12.31
C THR A 45 -15.47 16.25 11.86
N PRO A 46 -15.92 15.36 12.74
CA PRO A 46 -16.14 13.96 12.40
C PRO A 46 -17.17 13.78 11.28
N SER A 47 -16.75 13.21 10.16
CA SER A 47 -17.60 12.89 9.00
C SER A 47 -17.56 11.42 8.59
N PHE A 48 -16.70 10.63 9.23
CA PHE A 48 -16.54 9.21 8.98
C PHE A 48 -17.54 8.41 9.81
N ASN A 49 -18.46 7.72 9.16
CA ASN A 49 -19.51 6.93 9.80
C ASN A 49 -19.29 5.44 9.56
N VAL A 50 -19.45 4.64 10.61
CA VAL A 50 -19.45 3.17 10.56
C VAL A 50 -20.84 2.69 10.95
N TYR A 51 -21.45 1.93 10.05
CA TYR A 51 -22.79 1.36 10.16
C TYR A 51 -22.67 -0.09 10.63
N THR A 52 -22.90 -0.30 11.93
CA THR A 52 -22.73 -1.62 12.56
C THR A 52 -23.73 -2.67 12.06
N GLU A 53 -24.95 -2.25 11.69
CA GLU A 53 -26.01 -3.16 11.25
C GLU A 53 -25.72 -3.83 9.89
N ASN A 54 -25.07 -3.11 8.97
CA ASN A 54 -24.80 -3.62 7.62
C ASN A 54 -23.30 -3.84 7.34
N GLY A 55 -22.43 -3.67 8.35
CA GLY A 55 -21.00 -3.91 8.21
C GLY A 55 -20.29 -2.98 7.20
N SER A 56 -20.74 -1.74 7.09
CA SER A 56 -20.19 -0.78 6.12
C SER A 56 -19.70 0.51 6.77
N PHE A 57 -18.91 1.27 6.03
CA PHE A 57 -18.52 2.63 6.41
C PHE A 57 -18.73 3.60 5.27
N TYR A 58 -18.89 4.86 5.60
CA TYR A 58 -18.95 5.96 4.63
C TYR A 58 -18.46 7.27 5.25
N CYS A 59 -17.64 8.00 4.50
CA CYS A 59 -17.19 9.33 4.87
C CYS A 59 -17.93 10.39 4.06
N PHE A 60 -18.66 11.26 4.73
CA PHE A 60 -19.39 12.37 4.07
C PHE A 60 -18.48 13.53 3.65
N GLY A 61 -17.21 13.55 4.09
CA GLY A 61 -16.25 14.56 3.70
C GLY A 61 -15.58 14.26 2.35
N CYS A 62 -15.08 13.04 2.17
CA CYS A 62 -14.36 12.65 0.95
C CYS A 62 -15.07 11.62 0.07
N GLY A 63 -16.28 11.16 0.45
CA GLY A 63 -17.06 10.19 -0.32
C GLY A 63 -16.53 8.75 -0.31
N VAL A 64 -15.48 8.47 0.45
CA VAL A 64 -14.93 7.11 0.57
C VAL A 64 -15.86 6.25 1.38
N GLY A 65 -16.17 5.05 0.90
CA GLY A 65 -17.02 4.08 1.58
C GLY A 65 -16.77 2.66 1.13
N GLY A 66 -17.39 1.71 1.83
CA GLY A 66 -17.30 0.28 1.52
C GLY A 66 -17.51 -0.61 2.75
N ASP A 67 -17.07 -1.85 2.64
CA ASP A 67 -17.06 -2.85 3.71
C ASP A 67 -15.69 -2.94 4.42
N VAL A 68 -15.54 -3.91 5.31
CA VAL A 68 -14.30 -4.11 6.07
C VAL A 68 -13.10 -4.43 5.15
N ILE A 69 -13.31 -5.14 4.03
CA ILE A 69 -12.24 -5.44 3.07
C ILE A 69 -11.80 -4.14 2.38
N SER A 70 -12.76 -3.35 1.91
CA SER A 70 -12.50 -2.05 1.28
C SER A 70 -11.80 -1.07 2.22
N PHE A 71 -12.11 -1.13 3.52
CA PHE A 71 -11.44 -0.34 4.55
C PHE A 71 -9.95 -0.71 4.65
N ILE A 72 -9.65 -2.01 4.81
CA ILE A 72 -8.26 -2.50 4.92
C ILE A 72 -7.48 -2.23 3.63
N MET A 73 -8.09 -2.43 2.46
CA MET A 73 -7.44 -2.08 1.18
C MET A 73 -6.93 -0.64 1.17
N LYS A 74 -7.73 0.28 1.69
CA LYS A 74 -7.42 1.72 1.65
C LYS A 74 -6.45 2.15 2.75
N ILE A 75 -6.62 1.66 3.98
CA ILE A 75 -5.83 2.11 5.12
C ILE A 75 -4.41 1.52 5.09
N GLU A 76 -4.27 0.25 4.69
CA GLU A 76 -3.00 -0.45 4.59
C GLU A 76 -2.39 -0.37 3.18
N ASN A 77 -3.09 0.29 2.23
CA ASN A 77 -2.71 0.38 0.83
C ASN A 77 -2.46 -1.00 0.20
N LEU A 78 -3.35 -1.95 0.47
CA LEU A 78 -3.31 -3.31 -0.02
C LEU A 78 -4.22 -3.49 -1.23
N ASP A 79 -3.93 -4.49 -2.07
CA ASP A 79 -4.91 -4.95 -3.03
C ASP A 79 -5.98 -5.84 -2.37
N TYR A 80 -7.02 -6.18 -3.14
CA TYR A 80 -8.15 -6.97 -2.64
C TYR A 80 -7.72 -8.31 -2.02
N VAL A 81 -6.78 -9.00 -2.63
CA VAL A 81 -6.35 -10.31 -2.19
C VAL A 81 -5.52 -10.22 -0.92
N ASP A 82 -4.61 -9.28 -0.86
CA ASP A 82 -3.77 -9.08 0.33
C ASP A 82 -4.61 -8.55 1.52
N ALA A 83 -5.64 -7.75 1.26
CA ALA A 83 -6.61 -7.34 2.29
C ALA A 83 -7.42 -8.53 2.82
N VAL A 84 -7.86 -9.43 1.94
CA VAL A 84 -8.54 -10.68 2.34
C VAL A 84 -7.62 -11.58 3.15
N LYS A 85 -6.37 -11.77 2.74
CA LYS A 85 -5.36 -12.52 3.50
C LYS A 85 -5.12 -11.92 4.88
N TYR A 86 -4.97 -10.61 4.97
CA TYR A 86 -4.79 -9.88 6.22
C TYR A 86 -5.93 -10.15 7.20
N LEU A 87 -7.18 -10.02 6.72
CA LEU A 87 -8.37 -10.26 7.53
C LEU A 87 -8.55 -11.74 7.90
N ALA A 88 -8.19 -12.66 6.99
CA ALA A 88 -8.22 -14.10 7.27
C ALA A 88 -7.22 -14.46 8.37
N GLN A 89 -6.00 -13.95 8.30
CA GLN A 89 -4.99 -14.16 9.34
C GLN A 89 -5.46 -13.58 10.69
N ARG A 90 -6.04 -12.38 10.70
CA ARG A 90 -6.59 -11.76 11.90
C ARG A 90 -7.70 -12.61 12.54
N ALA A 91 -8.56 -13.22 11.72
CA ALA A 91 -9.69 -14.05 12.15
C ALA A 91 -9.32 -15.53 12.41
N GLY A 92 -8.07 -15.94 12.16
CA GLY A 92 -7.67 -17.34 12.24
C GLY A 92 -8.36 -18.23 11.20
N LEU A 93 -8.71 -17.68 10.03
CA LEU A 93 -9.32 -18.42 8.92
C LEU A 93 -8.25 -18.94 7.97
N GLU A 94 -8.38 -20.22 7.60
CA GLU A 94 -7.54 -20.80 6.56
C GLU A 94 -7.98 -20.30 5.17
N MET A 95 -7.00 -19.96 4.36
CA MET A 95 -7.26 -19.52 2.98
C MET A 95 -7.71 -20.72 2.12
N PRO A 96 -8.72 -20.56 1.25
CA PRO A 96 -9.14 -21.61 0.34
C PRO A 96 -7.99 -22.03 -0.61
N GLU A 97 -7.68 -23.33 -0.66
CA GLU A 97 -6.49 -23.87 -1.37
C GLU A 97 -6.43 -23.56 -2.87
N ASN A 98 -7.54 -23.23 -3.53
CA ASN A 98 -7.61 -23.04 -4.98
C ASN A 98 -8.05 -21.63 -5.44
N SER A 99 -8.07 -20.66 -4.55
CA SER A 99 -8.69 -19.37 -4.87
C SER A 99 -7.75 -18.33 -5.43
N TYR A 100 -6.43 -18.56 -5.45
CA TYR A 100 -5.48 -17.50 -5.79
C TYR A 100 -4.28 -17.99 -6.61
N ASP A 101 -4.14 -17.40 -7.79
CA ASP A 101 -2.89 -17.47 -8.54
C ASP A 101 -1.87 -16.50 -7.93
N ASP A 102 -0.96 -17.05 -7.13
CA ASP A 102 0.13 -16.34 -6.46
C ASP A 102 1.14 -15.72 -7.45
N SER A 103 1.01 -16.01 -8.74
CA SER A 103 1.93 -15.53 -9.78
C SER A 103 1.93 -14.02 -9.90
N MET A 104 0.75 -13.39 -9.85
CA MET A 104 0.61 -11.93 -9.94
C MET A 104 1.16 -11.21 -8.70
N SER A 105 0.94 -11.75 -7.50
CA SER A 105 1.55 -11.22 -6.28
C SER A 105 3.06 -11.33 -6.29
N ARG A 106 3.60 -12.47 -6.72
CA ARG A 106 5.04 -12.67 -6.87
C ARG A 106 5.63 -11.71 -7.91
N LEU A 107 4.95 -11.55 -9.05
CA LEU A 107 5.37 -10.60 -10.06
C LEU A 107 5.38 -9.16 -9.52
N ARG A 108 4.31 -8.75 -8.83
CA ARG A 108 4.23 -7.42 -8.21
C ARG A 108 5.34 -7.19 -7.19
N ASN A 109 5.59 -8.15 -6.29
CA ASN A 109 6.66 -8.05 -5.31
C ASN A 109 8.02 -7.95 -5.97
N ARG A 110 8.29 -8.73 -7.03
CA ARG A 110 9.52 -8.62 -7.83
C ARG A 110 9.66 -7.25 -8.50
N VAL A 111 8.57 -6.68 -9.02
CA VAL A 111 8.56 -5.32 -9.60
C VAL A 111 8.87 -4.28 -8.53
N PHE A 112 8.29 -4.38 -7.33
CA PHE A 112 8.60 -3.48 -6.23
C PHE A 112 10.05 -3.60 -5.77
N GLU A 113 10.60 -4.80 -5.68
CA GLU A 113 12.02 -5.00 -5.37
C GLU A 113 12.92 -4.38 -6.43
N ALA A 114 12.64 -4.64 -7.71
CA ALA A 114 13.39 -4.05 -8.81
C ALA A 114 13.34 -2.52 -8.81
N ASN A 115 12.17 -1.94 -8.58
CA ASN A 115 11.99 -0.49 -8.48
C ASN A 115 12.77 0.11 -7.30
N ARG A 116 12.76 -0.58 -6.15
CA ARG A 116 13.51 -0.14 -4.97
C ARG A 116 15.01 -0.17 -5.21
N GLU A 117 15.53 -1.23 -5.85
CA GLU A 117 16.94 -1.32 -6.19
C GLU A 117 17.34 -0.29 -7.25
N ALA A 118 16.50 -0.07 -8.26
CA ALA A 118 16.71 1.00 -9.26
C ALA A 118 16.75 2.39 -8.60
N ALA A 119 15.83 2.68 -7.68
CA ALA A 119 15.84 3.94 -6.95
C ALA A 119 17.12 4.14 -6.12
N ARG A 120 17.61 3.10 -5.45
CA ARG A 120 18.88 3.12 -4.72
C ARG A 120 20.06 3.37 -5.65
N PHE A 121 20.08 2.68 -6.80
CA PHE A 121 21.11 2.86 -7.81
C PHE A 121 21.18 4.31 -8.32
N TYR A 122 20.05 4.87 -8.76
CA TYR A 122 20.00 6.25 -9.25
C TYR A 122 20.31 7.29 -8.18
N TYR A 123 19.93 7.05 -6.93
CA TYR A 123 20.30 7.92 -5.82
C TYR A 123 21.81 7.85 -5.52
N ALA A 124 22.39 6.65 -5.52
CA ALA A 124 23.83 6.49 -5.37
C ALA A 124 24.61 7.14 -6.51
N ALA A 125 24.11 7.00 -7.75
CA ALA A 125 24.67 7.69 -8.91
C ALA A 125 24.62 9.22 -8.76
N LEU A 126 23.52 9.78 -8.24
CA LEU A 126 23.39 11.22 -7.94
C LEU A 126 24.43 11.70 -6.94
N CYS A 127 24.71 10.89 -5.91
CA CYS A 127 25.70 11.21 -4.86
C CYS A 127 27.16 10.98 -5.31
N SER A 128 27.38 10.39 -6.48
CA SER A 128 28.70 10.13 -7.03
C SER A 128 29.30 11.35 -7.74
N PRO A 129 30.62 11.36 -8.02
CA PRO A 129 31.22 12.45 -8.82
C PRO A 129 30.59 12.65 -10.19
N GLN A 130 30.12 11.57 -10.84
CA GLN A 130 29.45 11.61 -12.13
C GLN A 130 28.07 12.29 -12.05
N GLY A 131 27.36 12.13 -10.92
CA GLY A 131 26.05 12.70 -10.67
C GLY A 131 26.05 14.17 -10.27
N ARG A 132 27.23 14.81 -10.11
CA ARG A 132 27.34 16.18 -9.62
C ARG A 132 26.56 17.19 -10.48
N LYS A 133 26.54 16.99 -11.79
CA LYS A 133 25.72 17.84 -12.70
C LYS A 133 24.22 17.76 -12.37
N GLY A 134 23.71 16.60 -12.02
CA GLY A 134 22.33 16.40 -11.59
C GLY A 134 22.03 17.06 -10.25
N LEU A 135 22.95 16.93 -9.30
CA LEU A 135 22.82 17.55 -7.97
C LEU A 135 22.83 19.09 -8.08
N ASP A 136 23.77 19.66 -8.85
CA ASP A 136 23.85 21.09 -9.11
C ASP A 136 22.58 21.62 -9.81
N TYR A 137 21.99 20.83 -10.73
CA TYR A 137 20.71 21.14 -11.33
C TYR A 137 19.58 21.20 -10.31
N PHE A 138 19.46 20.22 -9.41
CA PHE A 138 18.44 20.25 -8.38
C PHE A 138 18.60 21.43 -7.43
N HIS A 139 19.82 21.76 -7.03
CA HIS A 139 20.09 22.94 -6.20
C HIS A 139 19.77 24.25 -6.93
N SER A 140 20.04 24.34 -8.24
CA SER A 140 19.65 25.54 -9.04
C SER A 140 18.12 25.72 -9.12
N ARG A 141 17.34 24.64 -8.92
CA ARG A 141 15.88 24.64 -8.80
C ARG A 141 15.40 24.84 -7.36
N ALA A 142 16.28 25.23 -6.45
CA ALA A 142 16.01 25.45 -5.03
C ALA A 142 15.50 24.20 -4.28
N LEU A 143 15.83 22.99 -4.78
CA LEU A 143 15.54 21.75 -4.06
C LEU A 143 16.62 21.52 -3.00
N SER A 144 16.18 21.37 -1.74
CA SER A 144 17.09 21.04 -0.64
C SER A 144 17.48 19.55 -0.67
N ASP A 145 18.61 19.18 -0.07
CA ASP A 145 19.05 17.78 0.08
C ASP A 145 18.00 16.94 0.81
N ARG A 146 17.27 17.54 1.76
CA ARG A 146 16.15 16.89 2.43
C ARG A 146 15.04 16.54 1.45
N THR A 147 14.69 17.45 0.56
CA THR A 147 13.67 17.24 -0.48
C THR A 147 14.11 16.18 -1.47
N ILE A 148 15.37 16.27 -1.97
CA ILE A 148 15.96 15.30 -2.89
C ILE A 148 15.89 13.88 -2.30
N ARG A 149 16.27 13.72 -1.04
CA ARG A 149 16.21 12.43 -0.34
C ARG A 149 14.79 11.95 -0.09
N HIS A 150 13.89 12.85 0.33
CA HIS A 150 12.50 12.50 0.64
C HIS A 150 11.75 11.97 -0.58
N PHE A 151 11.95 12.59 -1.74
CA PHE A 151 11.31 12.16 -2.99
C PHE A 151 12.11 11.12 -3.78
N GLY A 152 13.27 10.68 -3.25
CA GLY A 152 14.08 9.66 -3.90
C GLY A 152 14.59 10.08 -5.29
N LEU A 153 14.92 11.36 -5.47
CA LEU A 153 15.42 11.85 -6.74
C LEU A 153 16.80 11.26 -7.02
N GLY A 154 17.05 10.87 -8.26
CA GLY A 154 18.26 10.20 -8.71
C GLY A 154 18.85 10.81 -9.97
N TYR A 155 19.99 10.30 -10.37
CA TYR A 155 20.68 10.66 -11.62
C TYR A 155 20.87 9.42 -12.48
N ALA A 156 20.47 9.52 -13.75
CA ALA A 156 20.77 8.54 -14.77
C ALA A 156 21.92 9.04 -15.63
N ASP A 157 22.93 8.21 -15.81
CA ASP A 157 23.99 8.48 -16.77
C ASP A 157 23.54 8.17 -18.22
N ASP A 158 24.37 8.52 -19.18
CA ASP A 158 24.06 8.29 -20.62
C ASP A 158 24.17 6.81 -21.03
N ASN A 159 24.52 5.93 -20.10
CA ASN A 159 24.65 4.50 -20.35
C ASN A 159 23.34 3.77 -20.05
N TRP A 160 22.61 3.40 -21.11
CA TRP A 160 21.33 2.70 -21.04
C TRP A 160 21.35 1.39 -20.24
N SER A 161 22.47 0.67 -20.24
CA SER A 161 22.60 -0.66 -19.61
C SER A 161 23.03 -0.62 -18.14
N SER A 162 23.48 0.51 -17.61
CA SER A 162 23.99 0.62 -16.24
C SER A 162 23.01 0.10 -15.17
N PRO A 163 21.71 0.51 -15.15
CA PRO A 163 20.77 0.02 -14.14
C PRO A 163 20.42 -1.46 -14.33
N VAL A 164 20.40 -1.97 -15.57
CA VAL A 164 20.10 -3.37 -15.86
C VAL A 164 21.22 -4.28 -15.35
N SER A 165 22.47 -3.91 -15.60
CA SER A 165 23.64 -4.67 -15.10
C SER A 165 23.66 -4.71 -13.57
N TYR A 166 23.33 -3.60 -12.91
CA TYR A 166 23.26 -3.53 -11.44
C TYR A 166 22.15 -4.41 -10.88
N THR A 167 20.95 -4.36 -11.43
CA THR A 167 19.81 -5.15 -10.95
C THR A 167 20.00 -6.64 -11.17
N HIS A 168 20.65 -7.05 -12.27
CA HIS A 168 21.00 -8.45 -12.51
C HIS A 168 22.01 -9.00 -11.50
N LEU A 169 22.90 -8.17 -10.99
CA LEU A 169 23.89 -8.58 -9.98
C LEU A 169 23.32 -8.64 -8.54
N THR A 170 22.29 -7.85 -8.25
CA THR A 170 21.77 -7.69 -6.90
C THR A 170 20.48 -8.45 -6.61
N LEU A 171 19.69 -8.76 -7.64
CA LEU A 171 18.47 -9.57 -7.48
C LEU A 171 18.81 -11.06 -7.58
N PRO A 172 18.33 -11.91 -6.63
CA PRO A 172 18.52 -13.35 -6.74
C PRO A 172 17.86 -13.86 -8.02
N THR A 173 18.69 -14.24 -9.00
CA THR A 173 18.24 -14.90 -10.21
C THR A 173 17.85 -16.33 -9.86
N ASN A 174 16.56 -16.56 -9.58
CA ASN A 174 16.02 -17.91 -9.60
C ASN A 174 15.93 -18.38 -11.08
N SER A 175 17.06 -18.74 -11.65
CA SER A 175 17.12 -19.53 -12.87
C SER A 175 16.75 -20.97 -12.52
N ARG A 176 15.44 -21.26 -12.53
CA ARG A 176 14.92 -22.60 -12.81
C ARG A 176 13.95 -22.45 -13.97
N VAL A 177 14.47 -22.76 -15.14
CA VAL A 177 13.69 -23.19 -16.29
C VAL A 177 13.04 -24.51 -15.97
#